data_c1c7eb3db71a07ce74b08408b5356671
#
_entry.id   c1c7eb3db71a07ce74b08408b5356671
#
_cell.length_a   1.000
_cell.length_b   1.000
_cell.length_c   1.000
_cell.angle_alpha   90.00
_cell.angle_beta   90.00
_cell.angle_gamma   90.00
#
_symmetry.space_group_name_H-M   'P 1'
#
loop_
_entity.id
_entity.type
_entity.pdbx_description
1 polymer ?
#
loop_
_entity_poly.entity_id
_entity_poly.type
_entity_poly.pdbx_seq_one_letter_code
_entity_poly.pdbx_strand_id
1 'polypeptide(L)'
;NIALYCAHTSLDAATGGVNDVLAKALGLKHIQPMVVCAEQSIWYKLVVYVPVGFEEQVRQAICEAGAGQTEGHYDGTTFRGEGIGTFRPLSGAAPFCGKQGELSQVREFRLETVVSAAKWPDVLKALLAAHPYEEVAYDLFKLEMPTQSAGLGRIGTLAQSQTLTQFMAQIAQTLAQESLTFCGDSSKQIQTVALCGGSGSGFLQEAKKLGADVYVTGDMKYHDGQLAEELGLAVIDAGHFATERLILPVMADYLQRRLALTPEQVWIWQEEQDFLHHYQQGQSNQ
;
A
#
# COMPACT_ATOMS: atom_id res chain seq x y z
N ASN A 1 -19.37 8.38 -25.55
CA ASN A 1 -18.03 8.06 -25.05
C ASN A 1 -18.18 7.48 -23.65
N ILE A 2 -17.55 6.33 -23.40
CA ILE A 2 -17.50 5.68 -22.09
C ILE A 2 -16.01 5.55 -21.73
N ALA A 3 -15.64 5.95 -20.51
CA ALA A 3 -14.31 5.72 -19.97
C ALA A 3 -14.30 4.36 -19.28
N LEU A 4 -13.25 3.57 -19.50
CA LEU A 4 -13.01 2.29 -18.83
C LEU A 4 -11.75 2.40 -17.98
N TYR A 5 -11.85 1.99 -16.72
CA TYR A 5 -10.71 1.89 -15.81
C TYR A 5 -10.64 0.48 -15.19
N CYS A 6 -9.50 -0.17 -15.30
CA CYS A 6 -9.23 -1.48 -14.69
C CYS A 6 -8.35 -1.30 -13.45
N ALA A 7 -8.92 -1.51 -12.28
CA ALA A 7 -8.16 -1.62 -11.04
C ALA A 7 -7.78 -3.09 -10.85
N HIS A 8 -6.51 -3.44 -11.08
CA HIS A 8 -5.99 -4.80 -10.96
C HIS A 8 -5.04 -4.91 -9.75
N THR A 9 -3.80 -5.29 -9.93
CA THR A 9 -2.77 -5.44 -8.87
C THR A 9 -2.61 -4.19 -7.99
N SER A 10 -2.91 -3.01 -8.52
CA SER A 10 -2.92 -1.78 -7.72
C SER A 10 -3.97 -1.80 -6.59
N LEU A 11 -5.13 -2.43 -6.85
CA LEU A 11 -6.19 -2.58 -5.85
C LEU A 11 -5.89 -3.73 -4.87
N ASP A 12 -5.17 -4.78 -5.32
CA ASP A 12 -4.73 -5.87 -4.45
C ASP A 12 -3.70 -5.39 -3.42
N ALA A 13 -2.81 -4.49 -3.85
CA ALA A 13 -1.76 -3.94 -2.99
C ALA A 13 -2.24 -2.81 -2.08
N ALA A 14 -3.32 -2.12 -2.44
CA ALA A 14 -3.80 -0.94 -1.73
C ALA A 14 -4.24 -1.26 -0.29
N THR A 15 -4.00 -0.32 0.62
CA THR A 15 -4.63 -0.34 1.94
C THR A 15 -6.15 -0.21 1.78
N GLY A 16 -6.90 -1.13 2.41
CA GLY A 16 -8.35 -1.24 2.23
C GLY A 16 -8.78 -1.90 0.93
N GLY A 17 -7.83 -2.41 0.12
CA GLY A 17 -8.10 -3.13 -1.12
C GLY A 17 -8.51 -4.59 -0.91
N VAL A 18 -8.45 -5.39 -1.99
CA VAL A 18 -8.97 -6.77 -2.05
C VAL A 18 -8.49 -7.62 -0.87
N ASN A 19 -7.19 -7.65 -0.63
CA ASN A 19 -6.59 -8.50 0.41
C ASN A 19 -6.95 -8.06 1.84
N ASP A 20 -7.13 -6.76 2.09
CA ASP A 20 -7.61 -6.25 3.39
C ASP A 20 -9.06 -6.61 3.63
N VAL A 21 -9.89 -6.52 2.59
CA VAL A 21 -11.31 -6.86 2.67
C VAL A 21 -11.47 -8.36 2.93
N LEU A 22 -10.76 -9.20 2.20
CA LEU A 22 -10.75 -10.64 2.38
C LEU A 22 -10.28 -11.02 3.80
N ALA A 23 -9.16 -10.46 4.27
CA ALA A 23 -8.64 -10.73 5.60
C ALA A 23 -9.64 -10.37 6.71
N LYS A 24 -10.31 -9.22 6.59
CA LYS A 24 -11.36 -8.79 7.52
C LYS A 24 -12.59 -9.68 7.48
N ALA A 25 -13.03 -10.09 6.29
CA ALA A 25 -14.15 -10.99 6.10
C ALA A 25 -13.91 -12.36 6.75
N LEU A 26 -12.66 -12.86 6.69
CA LEU A 26 -12.21 -14.07 7.37
C LEU A 26 -11.93 -13.88 8.87
N GLY A 27 -12.17 -12.70 9.42
CA GLY A 27 -12.05 -12.42 10.85
C GLY A 27 -10.63 -12.27 11.39
N LEU A 28 -9.64 -12.05 10.52
CA LEU A 28 -8.26 -11.90 10.93
C LEU A 28 -8.03 -10.62 11.73
N LYS A 29 -7.11 -10.69 12.69
CA LYS A 29 -6.61 -9.60 13.52
C LYS A 29 -5.12 -9.37 13.22
N HIS A 30 -4.59 -8.21 13.61
CA HIS A 30 -3.19 -7.84 13.42
C HIS A 30 -2.72 -8.00 11.97
N ILE A 31 -3.58 -7.56 11.04
CA ILE A 31 -3.39 -7.71 9.60
C ILE A 31 -2.20 -6.85 9.14
N GLN A 32 -1.27 -7.48 8.43
CA GLN A 32 -0.10 -6.83 7.82
C GLN A 32 0.08 -7.33 6.38
N PRO A 33 0.67 -6.54 5.46
CA PRO A 33 1.01 -7.02 4.14
C PRO A 33 2.08 -8.12 4.20
N MET A 34 1.96 -9.13 3.35
CA MET A 34 2.98 -10.18 3.22
C MET A 34 4.22 -9.68 2.48
N VAL A 35 4.00 -9.00 1.37
CA VAL A 35 5.06 -8.41 0.54
C VAL A 35 4.85 -6.92 0.48
N VAL A 36 5.70 -6.18 1.17
CA VAL A 36 5.62 -4.71 1.19
C VAL A 36 6.08 -4.15 -0.15
N CYS A 37 5.27 -3.28 -0.75
CA CYS A 37 5.68 -2.49 -1.92
C CYS A 37 6.63 -1.38 -1.46
N ALA A 38 7.94 -1.66 -1.50
CA ALA A 38 8.99 -0.82 -0.90
C ALA A 38 8.99 0.64 -1.38
N GLU A 39 8.64 0.91 -2.63
CA GLU A 39 8.68 2.26 -3.19
C GLU A 39 7.56 3.19 -2.69
N GLN A 40 6.40 2.65 -2.32
CA GLN A 40 5.25 3.46 -1.85
C GLN A 40 5.32 3.80 -0.35
N SER A 41 6.17 3.11 0.40
CA SER A 41 6.30 3.26 1.86
C SER A 41 7.54 4.04 2.30
N ILE A 42 8.39 4.50 1.38
CA ILE A 42 9.55 5.31 1.73
C ILE A 42 9.15 6.78 1.83
N TRP A 43 9.39 7.34 3.00
CA TRP A 43 9.22 8.75 3.29
C TRP A 43 10.55 9.40 3.63
N TYR A 44 10.67 10.66 3.26
CA TYR A 44 11.83 11.48 3.58
C TYR A 44 11.42 12.70 4.38
N LYS A 45 12.31 13.14 5.25
CA LYS A 45 12.32 14.47 5.82
C LYS A 45 13.18 15.35 4.91
N LEU A 46 12.57 16.29 4.24
CA LEU A 46 13.26 17.35 3.52
C LEU A 46 13.55 18.50 4.48
N VAL A 47 14.78 18.93 4.52
CA VAL A 47 15.22 20.16 5.18
C VAL A 47 15.87 21.05 4.13
N VAL A 48 15.48 22.32 4.04
CA VAL A 48 16.07 23.27 3.13
C VAL A 48 16.32 24.60 3.85
N TYR A 49 17.42 25.28 3.53
CA TYR A 49 17.82 26.53 4.13
C TYR A 49 17.55 27.67 3.14
N VAL A 50 16.59 28.53 3.46
CA VAL A 50 16.04 29.54 2.55
C VAL A 50 16.30 30.93 3.09
N PRO A 51 16.91 31.87 2.31
CA PRO A 51 17.13 33.24 2.79
C PRO A 51 15.82 33.95 3.08
N VAL A 52 15.83 34.80 4.13
CA VAL A 52 14.66 35.57 4.57
C VAL A 52 14.07 36.34 3.39
N GLY A 53 12.74 36.22 3.21
CA GLY A 53 11.97 36.82 2.12
C GLY A 53 11.62 35.87 0.98
N PHE A 54 12.21 34.69 0.92
CA PHE A 54 11.92 33.66 -0.10
C PHE A 54 11.25 32.41 0.49
N GLU A 55 11.09 32.33 1.79
CA GLU A 55 10.60 31.15 2.47
C GLU A 55 9.19 30.76 2.04
N GLU A 56 8.31 31.71 1.79
CA GLU A 56 6.93 31.41 1.39
C GLU A 56 6.86 30.95 -0.08
N GLN A 57 7.65 31.57 -0.96
CA GLN A 57 7.78 31.16 -2.36
C GLN A 57 8.26 29.71 -2.47
N VAL A 58 9.32 29.36 -1.75
CA VAL A 58 9.89 28.01 -1.75
C VAL A 58 8.91 27.02 -1.12
N ARG A 59 8.31 27.35 0.03
CA ARG A 59 7.30 26.53 0.70
C ARG A 59 6.14 26.20 -0.23
N GLN A 60 5.57 27.21 -0.87
CA GLN A 60 4.45 27.03 -1.78
C GLN A 60 4.83 26.12 -2.96
N ALA A 61 5.95 26.35 -3.60
CA ALA A 61 6.39 25.56 -4.75
C ALA A 61 6.58 24.08 -4.41
N ILE A 62 7.24 23.76 -3.27
CA ILE A 62 7.43 22.36 -2.88
C ILE A 62 6.13 21.68 -2.43
N CYS A 63 5.22 22.42 -1.78
CA CYS A 63 3.92 21.87 -1.38
C CYS A 63 3.00 21.61 -2.57
N GLU A 64 2.96 22.50 -3.57
CA GLU A 64 2.23 22.27 -4.82
C GLU A 64 2.77 21.05 -5.60
N ALA A 65 4.07 20.77 -5.49
CA ALA A 65 4.70 19.58 -6.07
C ALA A 65 4.44 18.30 -5.25
N GLY A 66 3.82 18.40 -4.07
CA GLY A 66 3.41 17.25 -3.25
C GLY A 66 4.18 17.04 -1.95
N ALA A 67 5.03 17.99 -1.54
CA ALA A 67 5.62 17.96 -0.20
C ALA A 67 4.58 18.36 0.87
N GLY A 68 4.76 17.86 2.10
CA GLY A 68 3.87 18.17 3.21
C GLY A 68 2.50 17.51 3.17
N GLN A 69 2.25 16.59 2.24
CA GLN A 69 1.06 15.75 2.28
C GLN A 69 1.30 14.60 3.26
N THR A 70 0.36 14.42 4.18
CA THR A 70 0.37 13.27 5.11
C THR A 70 -0.60 12.20 4.60
N GLU A 71 -0.52 10.98 5.12
CA GLU A 71 -1.48 9.89 4.81
C GLU A 71 -2.90 10.19 5.33
N GLY A 72 -3.08 11.25 6.11
CA GLY A 72 -4.36 11.67 6.67
C GLY A 72 -5.05 12.78 5.88
N HIS A 73 -5.59 13.76 6.60
CA HIS A 73 -6.42 14.84 6.05
C HIS A 73 -5.69 16.18 6.01
N TYR A 74 -4.36 16.19 6.07
CA TYR A 74 -3.56 17.42 6.09
C TYR A 74 -2.59 17.45 4.92
N ASP A 75 -2.49 18.62 4.29
CA ASP A 75 -1.50 18.98 3.29
C ASP A 75 -0.75 20.24 3.71
N GLY A 76 0.29 20.60 2.96
CA GLY A 76 1.08 21.79 3.23
C GLY A 76 1.78 21.78 4.60
N THR A 77 1.94 20.59 5.21
CA THR A 77 2.54 20.44 6.54
C THR A 77 4.02 20.79 6.50
N THR A 78 4.39 21.92 7.08
CA THR A 78 5.76 22.40 7.14
C THR A 78 6.08 22.97 8.52
N PHE A 79 7.35 22.96 8.88
CA PHE A 79 7.89 23.67 10.04
C PHE A 79 9.00 24.58 9.59
N ARG A 80 9.11 25.76 10.15
CA ARG A 80 10.23 26.68 9.91
C ARG A 80 10.80 27.24 11.18
N GLY A 81 12.13 27.35 11.23
CA GLY A 81 12.88 27.99 12.29
C GLY A 81 13.89 28.96 11.70
N GLU A 82 14.08 30.11 12.31
CA GLU A 82 15.07 31.10 11.87
C GLU A 82 16.47 30.74 12.37
N GLY A 83 17.49 30.99 11.54
CA GLY A 83 18.89 30.79 11.88
C GLY A 83 19.83 31.67 11.06
N ILE A 84 21.12 31.43 11.20
CA ILE A 84 22.17 32.09 10.43
C ILE A 84 22.97 31.04 9.70
N GLY A 85 22.88 31.07 8.36
CA GLY A 85 23.73 30.27 7.47
C GLY A 85 25.09 30.98 7.25
N THR A 86 26.13 30.18 7.00
CA THR A 86 27.47 30.70 6.67
C THR A 86 28.00 29.97 5.44
N PHE A 87 28.60 30.73 4.51
CA PHE A 87 29.26 30.21 3.34
C PHE A 87 30.35 31.14 2.84
N ARG A 88 31.23 30.61 1.99
CA ARG A 88 32.28 31.38 1.33
C ARG A 88 32.25 31.09 -0.16
N PRO A 89 31.83 32.06 -1.00
CA PRO A 89 31.90 31.89 -2.45
C PRO A 89 33.33 31.71 -2.91
N LEU A 90 33.61 30.68 -3.72
CA LEU A 90 34.91 30.42 -4.31
C LEU A 90 34.98 31.02 -5.70
N SER A 91 36.17 30.90 -6.34
CA SER A 91 36.39 31.37 -7.73
C SER A 91 35.45 30.61 -8.69
N GLY A 92 34.70 31.36 -9.51
CA GLY A 92 33.72 30.82 -10.45
C GLY A 92 32.27 30.81 -9.95
N ALA A 93 32.03 31.09 -8.67
CA ALA A 93 30.68 31.23 -8.15
C ALA A 93 30.02 32.55 -8.54
N ALA A 94 28.70 32.53 -8.74
CA ALA A 94 27.86 33.70 -8.98
C ALA A 94 26.82 33.82 -7.82
N PRO A 95 27.25 34.10 -6.58
CA PRO A 95 26.41 33.99 -5.42
C PRO A 95 25.27 35.01 -5.43
N PHE A 96 24.08 34.61 -4.98
CA PHE A 96 22.93 35.49 -4.75
C PHE A 96 23.26 36.64 -3.78
N CYS A 97 24.10 36.36 -2.77
CA CYS A 97 24.59 37.36 -1.80
C CYS A 97 26.00 36.96 -1.35
N GLY A 98 26.73 37.91 -0.72
CA GLY A 98 28.10 37.72 -0.28
C GLY A 98 29.13 38.09 -1.35
N LYS A 99 30.42 38.08 -0.97
CA LYS A 99 31.52 38.38 -1.85
C LYS A 99 32.48 37.20 -1.98
N GLN A 100 33.02 36.99 -3.17
CA GLN A 100 34.01 35.97 -3.46
C GLN A 100 35.21 36.03 -2.50
N GLY A 101 35.57 34.90 -1.90
CA GLY A 101 36.66 34.72 -0.96
C GLY A 101 36.38 35.16 0.49
N GLU A 102 35.29 35.89 0.75
CA GLU A 102 34.87 36.34 2.10
C GLU A 102 33.90 35.38 2.72
N LEU A 103 34.01 35.14 4.06
CA LEU A 103 33.01 34.39 4.83
C LEU A 103 31.79 35.26 5.02
N SER A 104 30.68 34.86 4.47
CA SER A 104 29.38 35.51 4.56
C SER A 104 28.50 34.87 5.63
N GLN A 105 27.67 35.69 6.26
CA GLN A 105 26.61 35.27 7.19
C GLN A 105 25.28 35.79 6.67
N VAL A 106 24.30 34.91 6.56
CA VAL A 106 22.97 35.24 6.04
C VAL A 106 21.91 34.69 6.96
N ARG A 107 20.88 35.53 7.21
CA ARG A 107 19.68 35.08 7.93
C ARG A 107 18.87 34.21 7.02
N GLU A 108 18.59 33.00 7.49
CA GLU A 108 17.87 31.97 6.75
C GLU A 108 16.79 31.34 7.61
N PHE A 109 15.74 30.84 6.94
CA PHE A 109 14.81 29.90 7.55
C PHE A 109 15.23 28.47 7.22
N ARG A 110 15.34 27.65 8.25
CA ARG A 110 15.36 26.20 8.12
C ARG A 110 13.91 25.75 7.92
N LEU A 111 13.55 25.40 6.70
CA LEU A 111 12.24 24.90 6.32
C LEU A 111 12.26 23.37 6.28
N GLU A 112 11.36 22.74 7.00
CA GLU A 112 11.27 21.30 7.12
C GLU A 112 9.90 20.80 6.67
N THR A 113 9.87 19.67 5.95
CA THR A 113 8.64 19.01 5.55
C THR A 113 8.87 17.53 5.32
N VAL A 114 7.80 16.78 5.06
CA VAL A 114 7.86 15.38 4.66
C VAL A 114 7.54 15.23 3.18
N VAL A 115 8.14 14.25 2.53
CA VAL A 115 7.88 13.94 1.13
C VAL A 115 7.99 12.43 0.89
N SER A 116 7.04 11.87 0.15
CA SER A 116 7.12 10.47 -0.27
C SER A 116 8.18 10.29 -1.36
N ALA A 117 8.81 9.11 -1.42
CA ALA A 117 9.79 8.79 -2.47
C ALA A 117 9.23 8.98 -3.88
N ALA A 118 7.95 8.67 -4.09
CA ALA A 118 7.28 8.84 -5.39
C ALA A 118 7.16 10.31 -5.83
N LYS A 119 7.05 11.25 -4.88
CA LYS A 119 6.92 12.70 -5.17
C LYS A 119 8.26 13.44 -5.14
N TRP A 120 9.30 12.82 -4.61
CA TRP A 120 10.61 13.46 -4.45
C TRP A 120 11.18 14.08 -5.74
N PRO A 121 11.15 13.43 -6.92
CA PRO A 121 11.70 14.04 -8.14
C PRO A 121 11.00 15.35 -8.52
N ASP A 122 9.67 15.42 -8.39
CA ASP A 122 8.89 16.61 -8.70
C ASP A 122 9.14 17.73 -7.68
N VAL A 123 9.19 17.37 -6.39
CA VAL A 123 9.51 18.29 -5.29
C VAL A 123 10.91 18.87 -5.43
N LEU A 124 11.91 18.04 -5.75
CA LEU A 124 13.27 18.52 -5.98
C LEU A 124 13.33 19.52 -7.14
N LYS A 125 12.67 19.21 -8.24
CA LYS A 125 12.60 20.12 -9.40
C LYS A 125 11.97 21.46 -9.04
N ALA A 126 10.87 21.44 -8.29
CA ALA A 126 10.19 22.64 -7.84
C ALA A 126 11.05 23.46 -6.84
N LEU A 127 11.73 22.77 -5.93
CA LEU A 127 12.67 23.38 -4.97
C LEU A 127 13.78 24.16 -5.70
N LEU A 128 14.48 23.49 -6.63
CA LEU A 128 15.59 24.09 -7.34
C LEU A 128 15.15 25.25 -8.25
N ALA A 129 13.93 25.23 -8.77
CA ALA A 129 13.39 26.31 -9.59
C ALA A 129 12.95 27.54 -8.77
N ALA A 130 12.47 27.32 -7.54
CA ALA A 130 11.93 28.38 -6.68
C ALA A 130 12.99 29.03 -5.78
N HIS A 131 14.10 28.34 -5.54
CA HIS A 131 15.13 28.81 -4.63
C HIS A 131 16.04 29.85 -5.29
N PRO A 132 16.40 30.97 -4.60
CA PRO A 132 17.21 32.02 -5.21
C PRO A 132 18.70 31.69 -5.32
N TYR A 133 19.21 30.67 -4.64
CA TYR A 133 20.62 30.28 -4.68
C TYR A 133 20.93 29.43 -5.91
N GLU A 134 22.13 29.61 -6.50
CA GLU A 134 22.62 28.75 -7.57
C GLU A 134 22.92 27.32 -7.10
N GLU A 135 23.39 27.18 -5.85
CA GLU A 135 23.60 25.92 -5.17
C GLU A 135 22.70 25.87 -3.94
N VAL A 136 21.64 25.07 -3.98
CA VAL A 136 20.66 24.96 -2.89
C VAL A 136 21.16 24.00 -1.82
N ALA A 137 21.28 24.49 -0.59
CA ALA A 137 21.57 23.65 0.56
C ALA A 137 20.28 22.97 1.05
N TYR A 138 20.23 21.66 0.91
CA TYR A 138 19.13 20.83 1.44
C TYR A 138 19.64 19.49 1.94
N ASP A 139 18.91 18.91 2.89
CA ASP A 139 19.16 17.57 3.42
C ASP A 139 17.93 16.70 3.18
N LEU A 140 18.13 15.42 2.89
CA LEU A 140 17.09 14.44 2.71
C LEU A 140 17.34 13.24 3.63
N PHE A 141 16.56 13.13 4.72
CA PHE A 141 16.67 12.03 5.68
C PHE A 141 15.57 11.00 5.42
N LYS A 142 15.94 9.73 5.29
CA LYS A 142 14.95 8.65 5.24
C LYS A 142 14.27 8.54 6.60
N LEU A 143 12.94 8.52 6.61
CA LEU A 143 12.13 8.37 7.81
C LEU A 143 11.74 6.91 8.02
N GLU A 144 11.81 6.46 9.26
CA GLU A 144 11.13 5.26 9.72
C GLU A 144 9.71 5.67 10.16
N MET A 145 8.76 5.55 9.25
CA MET A 145 7.36 5.83 9.55
C MET A 145 6.64 4.51 9.85
N PRO A 146 5.73 4.46 10.85
CA PRO A 146 4.80 3.36 10.99
C PRO A 146 3.74 3.47 9.88
N THR A 147 4.14 3.19 8.65
CA THR A 147 3.25 3.29 7.50
C THR A 147 2.32 2.09 7.46
N GLN A 148 1.05 2.33 7.14
CA GLN A 148 0.19 1.26 6.60
C GLN A 148 0.75 0.93 5.22
N SER A 149 1.68 0.00 5.18
CA SER A 149 2.40 -0.34 3.96
C SER A 149 1.45 -0.95 2.94
N ALA A 150 1.33 -0.31 1.77
CA ALA A 150 0.76 -1.00 0.62
C ALA A 150 1.60 -2.24 0.32
N GLY A 151 0.96 -3.33 -0.06
CA GLY A 151 1.68 -4.57 -0.34
C GLY A 151 0.75 -5.68 -0.77
N LEU A 152 1.31 -6.70 -1.40
CA LEU A 152 0.58 -7.86 -1.90
C LEU A 152 0.34 -8.89 -0.79
N GLY A 153 -0.83 -9.49 -0.82
CA GLY A 153 -1.27 -10.43 0.19
C GLY A 153 -1.39 -9.81 1.59
N ARG A 154 -1.91 -10.56 2.51
CA ARG A 154 -2.01 -10.20 3.94
C ARG A 154 -1.67 -11.38 4.80
N ILE A 155 -1.09 -11.11 5.96
CA ILE A 155 -0.92 -12.08 7.04
C ILE A 155 -1.56 -11.52 8.31
N GLY A 156 -2.20 -12.38 9.09
CA GLY A 156 -2.84 -12.00 10.33
C GLY A 156 -3.13 -13.21 11.21
N THR A 157 -3.79 -13.00 12.33
CA THR A 157 -4.08 -14.06 13.28
C THR A 157 -5.58 -14.23 13.49
N LEU A 158 -6.03 -15.47 13.63
CA LEU A 158 -7.36 -15.78 14.13
C LEU A 158 -7.47 -15.39 15.61
N ALA A 159 -8.65 -14.96 16.04
CA ALA A 159 -8.88 -14.61 17.45
C ALA A 159 -8.66 -15.81 18.40
N GLN A 160 -8.94 -17.01 17.92
CA GLN A 160 -8.71 -18.27 18.62
C GLN A 160 -8.18 -19.30 17.61
N SER A 161 -7.28 -20.18 18.06
CA SER A 161 -6.82 -21.31 17.26
C SER A 161 -7.98 -22.26 16.99
N GLN A 162 -8.06 -22.78 15.77
CA GLN A 162 -9.06 -23.74 15.32
C GLN A 162 -8.44 -24.75 14.35
N THR A 163 -9.14 -25.86 14.09
CA THR A 163 -8.65 -26.82 13.08
C THR A 163 -8.78 -26.27 11.67
N LEU A 164 -7.92 -26.75 10.75
CA LEU A 164 -7.99 -26.40 9.33
C LEU A 164 -9.40 -26.72 8.76
N THR A 165 -10.02 -27.83 9.16
CA THR A 165 -11.40 -28.16 8.78
C THR A 165 -12.41 -27.10 9.21
N GLN A 166 -12.33 -26.60 10.46
CA GLN A 166 -13.21 -25.55 10.94
C GLN A 166 -13.03 -24.25 10.18
N PHE A 167 -11.78 -23.91 9.86
CA PHE A 167 -11.48 -22.72 9.09
C PHE A 167 -11.96 -22.82 7.63
N MET A 168 -11.81 -23.99 6.98
CA MET A 168 -12.40 -24.24 5.65
C MET A 168 -13.91 -24.05 5.64
N ALA A 169 -14.61 -24.56 6.67
CA ALA A 169 -16.06 -24.36 6.80
C ALA A 169 -16.42 -22.86 6.94
N GLN A 170 -15.63 -22.12 7.71
CA GLN A 170 -15.77 -20.66 7.82
C GLN A 170 -15.55 -19.94 6.48
N ILE A 171 -14.50 -20.31 5.73
CA ILE A 171 -14.22 -19.75 4.39
C ILE A 171 -15.39 -20.05 3.45
N ALA A 172 -15.83 -21.29 3.38
CA ALA A 172 -16.92 -21.74 2.51
C ALA A 172 -18.21 -20.93 2.79
N GLN A 173 -18.54 -20.72 4.05
CA GLN A 173 -19.67 -19.90 4.44
C GLN A 173 -19.49 -18.42 4.10
N THR A 174 -18.32 -17.85 4.39
CA THR A 174 -18.03 -16.42 4.18
C THR A 174 -18.02 -16.05 2.71
N LEU A 175 -17.46 -16.91 1.88
CA LEU A 175 -17.31 -16.71 0.43
C LEU A 175 -18.45 -17.32 -0.40
N ALA A 176 -19.45 -17.94 0.26
CA ALA A 176 -20.55 -18.63 -0.38
C ALA A 176 -20.07 -19.70 -1.40
N GLN A 177 -19.04 -20.48 -1.02
CA GLN A 177 -18.48 -21.55 -1.84
C GLN A 177 -19.03 -22.91 -1.40
N GLU A 178 -19.47 -23.71 -2.38
CA GLU A 178 -19.97 -25.08 -2.11
C GLU A 178 -18.82 -26.10 -1.95
N SER A 179 -17.66 -25.80 -2.50
CA SER A 179 -16.47 -26.66 -2.45
C SER A 179 -15.20 -25.82 -2.37
N LEU A 180 -14.18 -26.35 -1.67
CA LEU A 180 -12.84 -25.80 -1.59
C LEU A 180 -11.84 -26.88 -1.98
N THR A 181 -10.76 -26.53 -2.65
CA THR A 181 -9.61 -27.40 -2.83
C THR A 181 -8.56 -27.08 -1.77
N PHE A 182 -7.93 -28.07 -1.17
CA PHE A 182 -6.92 -27.84 -0.15
C PHE A 182 -5.81 -28.89 -0.18
N CYS A 183 -4.68 -28.52 0.44
CA CYS A 183 -3.53 -29.37 0.65
C CYS A 183 -3.08 -29.23 2.11
N GLY A 184 -2.61 -30.31 2.71
CA GLY A 184 -2.15 -30.38 4.09
C GLY A 184 -3.09 -31.13 5.03
N ASP A 185 -2.68 -31.27 6.31
CA ASP A 185 -3.43 -31.99 7.34
C ASP A 185 -4.66 -31.19 7.81
N SER A 186 -5.85 -31.70 7.49
CA SER A 186 -7.13 -31.05 7.85
C SER A 186 -7.41 -30.98 9.35
N SER A 187 -6.73 -31.78 10.17
CA SER A 187 -6.84 -31.78 11.63
C SER A 187 -5.88 -30.80 12.31
N LYS A 188 -4.92 -30.24 11.57
CA LYS A 188 -3.92 -29.30 12.07
C LYS A 188 -4.58 -28.09 12.72
N GLN A 189 -4.09 -27.72 13.90
CA GLN A 189 -4.46 -26.46 14.57
C GLN A 189 -3.77 -25.30 13.85
N ILE A 190 -4.53 -24.27 13.51
CA ILE A 190 -4.06 -23.08 12.84
C ILE A 190 -4.43 -21.82 13.64
N GLN A 191 -3.58 -20.83 13.59
CA GLN A 191 -3.82 -19.52 14.16
C GLN A 191 -3.31 -18.39 13.25
N THR A 192 -2.16 -18.56 12.64
CA THR A 192 -1.57 -17.59 11.71
C THR A 192 -2.00 -17.90 10.29
N VAL A 193 -2.71 -16.97 9.67
CA VAL A 193 -3.27 -17.11 8.33
C VAL A 193 -2.63 -16.08 7.41
N ALA A 194 -2.07 -16.54 6.31
CA ALA A 194 -1.68 -15.71 5.19
C ALA A 194 -2.69 -15.86 4.07
N LEU A 195 -2.87 -14.82 3.25
CA LEU A 195 -3.79 -14.85 2.11
C LEU A 195 -3.36 -13.92 0.97
N CYS A 196 -3.77 -14.28 -0.23
CA CYS A 196 -3.77 -13.41 -1.40
C CYS A 196 -4.95 -13.81 -2.29
N GLY A 197 -5.90 -12.89 -2.49
CA GLY A 197 -7.03 -13.09 -3.39
C GLY A 197 -6.57 -13.26 -4.84
N GLY A 198 -7.43 -13.88 -5.64
CA GLY A 198 -7.09 -14.21 -7.02
C GLY A 198 -5.96 -15.25 -7.11
N SER A 199 -5.12 -15.15 -8.13
CA SER A 199 -4.01 -16.07 -8.38
C SER A 199 -2.76 -15.69 -7.58
N GLY A 200 -2.68 -16.15 -6.34
CA GLY A 200 -1.61 -15.80 -5.40
C GLY A 200 -0.60 -16.92 -5.10
N SER A 201 -0.59 -18.03 -5.81
CA SER A 201 0.28 -19.21 -5.50
C SER A 201 1.78 -18.88 -5.51
N GLY A 202 2.20 -17.83 -6.20
CA GLY A 202 3.60 -17.37 -6.19
C GLY A 202 4.13 -16.90 -4.82
N PHE A 203 3.27 -16.71 -3.82
CA PHE A 203 3.66 -16.23 -2.49
C PHE A 203 3.73 -17.33 -1.41
N LEU A 204 3.64 -18.61 -1.78
CA LEU A 204 3.71 -19.73 -0.83
C LEU A 204 4.96 -19.70 0.07
N GLN A 205 6.12 -19.47 -0.54
CA GLN A 205 7.39 -19.38 0.19
C GLN A 205 7.42 -18.20 1.16
N GLU A 206 6.86 -17.07 0.76
CA GLU A 206 6.80 -15.87 1.59
C GLU A 206 5.84 -16.07 2.77
N ALA A 207 4.65 -16.65 2.53
CA ALA A 207 3.73 -17.03 3.60
C ALA A 207 4.39 -17.94 4.64
N LYS A 208 5.17 -18.94 4.17
CA LYS A 208 5.92 -19.84 5.06
C LYS A 208 7.00 -19.11 5.86
N LYS A 209 7.80 -18.24 5.24
CA LYS A 209 8.83 -17.44 5.92
C LYS A 209 8.25 -16.57 7.03
N LEU A 210 7.06 -16.05 6.81
CA LEU A 210 6.34 -15.22 7.78
C LEU A 210 5.66 -16.04 8.89
N GLY A 211 5.77 -17.37 8.87
CA GLY A 211 5.27 -18.25 9.91
C GLY A 211 3.78 -18.57 9.79
N ALA A 212 3.19 -18.48 8.60
CA ALA A 212 1.81 -18.87 8.40
C ALA A 212 1.59 -20.37 8.63
N ASP A 213 0.49 -20.72 9.28
CA ASP A 213 0.01 -22.10 9.44
C ASP A 213 -0.74 -22.57 8.20
N VAL A 214 -1.46 -21.62 7.57
CA VAL A 214 -2.27 -21.84 6.37
C VAL A 214 -2.18 -20.63 5.44
N TYR A 215 -2.25 -20.91 4.14
CA TYR A 215 -2.32 -19.90 3.10
C TYR A 215 -3.62 -20.03 2.29
N VAL A 216 -4.34 -18.93 2.10
CA VAL A 216 -5.60 -18.88 1.34
C VAL A 216 -5.39 -18.10 0.05
N THR A 217 -5.79 -18.69 -1.07
CA THR A 217 -5.64 -18.09 -2.41
C THR A 217 -6.69 -18.64 -3.38
N GLY A 218 -6.59 -18.34 -4.66
CA GLY A 218 -7.28 -18.97 -5.77
C GLY A 218 -6.29 -19.52 -6.83
N ASP A 219 -6.80 -20.22 -7.81
CA ASP A 219 -6.06 -20.75 -8.97
C ASP A 219 -4.84 -21.63 -8.61
N MET A 220 -4.94 -22.43 -7.56
CA MET A 220 -3.86 -23.33 -7.16
C MET A 220 -3.66 -24.46 -8.18
N LYS A 221 -2.44 -24.64 -8.64
CA LYS A 221 -2.05 -25.71 -9.55
C LYS A 221 -1.53 -26.91 -8.76
N TYR A 222 -1.47 -28.08 -9.42
CA TYR A 222 -0.96 -29.31 -8.82
C TYR A 222 0.45 -29.13 -8.21
N HIS A 223 1.35 -28.47 -8.92
CA HIS A 223 2.72 -28.23 -8.44
C HIS A 223 2.80 -27.25 -7.26
N ASP A 224 1.83 -26.36 -7.13
CA ASP A 224 1.73 -25.47 -5.96
C ASP A 224 1.40 -26.30 -4.70
N GLY A 225 0.52 -27.33 -4.86
CA GLY A 225 0.22 -28.30 -3.80
C GLY A 225 1.44 -29.13 -3.40
N GLN A 226 2.26 -29.58 -4.35
CA GLN A 226 3.51 -30.27 -4.05
C GLN A 226 4.48 -29.38 -3.24
N LEU A 227 4.65 -28.13 -3.68
CA LEU A 227 5.49 -27.17 -2.97
C LEU A 227 4.96 -26.89 -1.56
N ALA A 228 3.64 -26.78 -1.40
CA ALA A 228 3.02 -26.56 -0.09
C ALA A 228 3.31 -27.72 0.88
N GLU A 229 3.22 -28.98 0.42
CA GLU A 229 3.60 -30.16 1.20
C GLU A 229 5.07 -30.14 1.59
N GLU A 230 5.99 -29.82 0.66
CA GLU A 230 7.42 -29.71 0.93
C GLU A 230 7.74 -28.62 1.98
N LEU A 231 6.98 -27.52 1.96
CA LEU A 231 7.10 -26.44 2.92
C LEU A 231 6.44 -26.74 4.28
N GLY A 232 5.60 -27.78 4.36
CA GLY A 232 4.75 -28.05 5.53
C GLY A 232 3.77 -26.93 5.82
N LEU A 233 3.24 -26.29 4.76
CA LEU A 233 2.26 -25.20 4.79
C LEU A 233 0.93 -25.75 4.29
N ALA A 234 -0.13 -25.62 5.08
CA ALA A 234 -1.46 -25.89 4.57
C ALA A 234 -1.89 -24.80 3.56
N VAL A 235 -2.57 -25.18 2.48
CA VAL A 235 -3.05 -24.24 1.47
C VAL A 235 -4.52 -24.51 1.19
N ILE A 236 -5.31 -23.46 1.02
CA ILE A 236 -6.72 -23.52 0.62
C ILE A 236 -6.88 -22.69 -0.63
N ASP A 237 -7.34 -23.32 -1.71
CA ASP A 237 -7.88 -22.66 -2.89
C ASP A 237 -9.37 -22.38 -2.64
N ALA A 238 -9.67 -21.11 -2.45
CA ALA A 238 -11.02 -20.62 -2.15
C ALA A 238 -11.72 -20.02 -3.39
N GLY A 239 -11.11 -20.16 -4.56
CA GLY A 239 -11.58 -19.66 -5.84
C GLY A 239 -11.16 -18.21 -6.12
N HIS A 240 -10.78 -17.95 -7.36
CA HIS A 240 -10.34 -16.62 -7.80
C HIS A 240 -11.45 -15.60 -7.64
N PHE A 241 -12.58 -15.84 -8.28
CA PHE A 241 -13.75 -14.95 -8.27
C PHE A 241 -14.25 -14.65 -6.85
N ALA A 242 -14.39 -15.69 -6.03
CA ALA A 242 -14.94 -15.55 -4.68
C ALA A 242 -14.05 -14.73 -3.75
N THR A 243 -12.72 -14.85 -3.89
CA THR A 243 -11.76 -14.11 -3.07
C THR A 243 -11.65 -12.63 -3.46
N GLU A 244 -11.98 -12.26 -4.71
CA GLU A 244 -11.92 -10.88 -5.20
C GLU A 244 -13.27 -10.15 -5.14
N ARG A 245 -14.37 -10.83 -5.38
CA ARG A 245 -15.71 -10.22 -5.46
C ARG A 245 -16.07 -9.38 -4.22
N LEU A 246 -15.55 -9.73 -3.05
CA LEU A 246 -15.81 -9.03 -1.79
C LEU A 246 -15.45 -7.54 -1.83
N ILE A 247 -14.58 -7.11 -2.73
CA ILE A 247 -14.18 -5.70 -2.85
C ILE A 247 -15.27 -4.81 -3.45
N LEU A 248 -16.20 -5.34 -4.25
CA LEU A 248 -17.15 -4.54 -5.01
C LEU A 248 -18.03 -3.62 -4.16
N PRO A 249 -18.69 -4.09 -3.08
CA PRO A 249 -19.49 -3.20 -2.23
C PRO A 249 -18.62 -2.17 -1.49
N VAL A 250 -17.40 -2.54 -1.11
CA VAL A 250 -16.46 -1.62 -0.43
C VAL A 250 -16.00 -0.53 -1.39
N MET A 251 -15.71 -0.89 -2.64
CA MET A 251 -15.34 0.07 -3.69
C MET A 251 -16.50 1.01 -4.02
N ALA A 252 -17.73 0.50 -4.13
CA ALA A 252 -18.90 1.31 -4.39
C ALA A 252 -19.11 2.37 -3.29
N ASP A 253 -19.05 1.96 -2.03
CA ASP A 253 -19.14 2.87 -0.88
C ASP A 253 -17.99 3.89 -0.84
N TYR A 254 -16.76 3.46 -1.15
CA TYR A 254 -15.62 4.37 -1.27
C TYR A 254 -15.84 5.45 -2.34
N LEU A 255 -16.28 5.06 -3.54
CA LEU A 255 -16.53 5.99 -4.64
C LEU A 255 -17.65 6.97 -4.30
N GLN A 256 -18.76 6.50 -3.71
CA GLN A 256 -19.86 7.35 -3.26
C GLN A 256 -19.38 8.42 -2.29
N ARG A 257 -18.65 8.03 -1.26
CA ARG A 257 -18.11 8.96 -0.25
C ARG A 257 -17.07 9.91 -0.83
N ARG A 258 -16.12 9.40 -1.63
CA ARG A 258 -14.97 10.19 -2.11
C ARG A 258 -15.36 11.21 -3.17
N LEU A 259 -16.34 10.87 -4.00
CA LEU A 259 -16.79 11.70 -5.12
C LEU A 259 -18.15 12.38 -4.85
N ALA A 260 -18.68 12.25 -3.63
CA ALA A 260 -20.00 12.76 -3.24
C ALA A 260 -21.12 12.29 -4.19
N LEU A 261 -21.07 11.02 -4.63
CA LEU A 261 -22.06 10.42 -5.53
C LEU A 261 -23.24 9.85 -4.74
N THR A 262 -24.43 9.87 -5.35
CA THR A 262 -25.60 9.21 -4.79
C THR A 262 -25.56 7.70 -5.06
N PRO A 263 -26.31 6.88 -4.30
CA PRO A 263 -26.37 5.42 -4.53
C PRO A 263 -26.81 5.06 -5.97
N GLU A 264 -27.65 5.87 -6.61
CA GLU A 264 -28.15 5.64 -7.97
C GLU A 264 -27.08 5.93 -9.04
N GLN A 265 -25.97 6.58 -8.68
CA GLN A 265 -24.89 6.92 -9.59
C GLN A 265 -23.74 5.89 -9.56
N VAL A 266 -23.79 4.93 -8.64
CA VAL A 266 -22.78 3.86 -8.51
C VAL A 266 -23.47 2.51 -8.49
N TRP A 267 -23.22 1.69 -9.49
CA TRP A 267 -23.86 0.38 -9.60
C TRP A 267 -22.82 -0.72 -9.52
N ILE A 268 -23.19 -1.80 -8.82
CA ILE A 268 -22.49 -3.06 -8.87
C ILE A 268 -23.27 -3.97 -9.81
N TRP A 269 -22.60 -4.52 -10.82
CA TRP A 269 -23.20 -5.50 -11.71
C TRP A 269 -23.52 -6.78 -10.91
N GLN A 270 -24.79 -7.17 -10.85
CA GLN A 270 -25.27 -8.26 -10.00
C GLN A 270 -25.31 -9.63 -10.71
N GLU A 271 -25.24 -9.64 -12.04
CA GLU A 271 -25.32 -10.86 -12.84
C GLU A 271 -23.91 -11.44 -13.13
N GLU A 272 -22.88 -10.93 -12.43
CA GLU A 272 -21.54 -11.46 -12.53
C GLU A 272 -21.49 -12.87 -11.93
N GLN A 273 -20.96 -13.81 -12.69
CA GLN A 273 -20.84 -15.21 -12.32
C GLN A 273 -19.41 -15.69 -12.47
N ASP A 274 -19.04 -16.67 -11.65
CA ASP A 274 -17.78 -17.37 -11.84
C ASP A 274 -17.83 -18.15 -13.17
N PHE A 275 -16.77 -18.04 -13.95
CA PHE A 275 -16.66 -18.81 -15.21
C PHE A 275 -16.32 -20.28 -14.98
N LEU A 276 -15.83 -20.63 -13.76
CA LEU A 276 -15.50 -21.99 -13.38
C LEU A 276 -16.67 -22.60 -12.58
N HIS A 277 -17.23 -23.68 -13.09
CA HIS A 277 -18.31 -24.41 -12.45
C HIS A 277 -17.81 -25.77 -11.95
N HIS A 278 -18.16 -26.12 -10.73
CA HIS A 278 -17.80 -27.41 -10.15
C HIS A 278 -18.93 -28.43 -10.36
N TYR A 279 -18.62 -29.54 -11.02
CA TYR A 279 -19.58 -30.63 -11.14
C TYR A 279 -19.58 -31.49 -9.88
N GLN A 280 -20.75 -31.64 -9.25
CA GLN A 280 -20.94 -32.55 -8.12
C GLN A 280 -21.79 -33.74 -8.59
N GLN A 281 -21.24 -34.96 -8.48
CA GLN A 281 -21.98 -36.18 -8.82
C GLN A 281 -23.12 -36.38 -7.82
N GLY A 282 -24.36 -36.33 -8.31
CA GLY A 282 -25.57 -36.53 -7.49
C GLY A 282 -26.52 -35.35 -7.37
N GLN A 283 -26.15 -34.16 -7.85
CA GLN A 283 -27.09 -33.06 -8.04
C GLN A 283 -27.63 -33.09 -9.48
N SER A 284 -28.84 -33.62 -9.67
CA SER A 284 -29.61 -33.40 -10.89
C SER A 284 -30.05 -31.94 -10.89
N ASN A 285 -29.61 -31.17 -11.90
CA ASN A 285 -30.10 -29.82 -12.15
C ASN A 285 -31.66 -29.86 -12.16
N GLN A 286 -32.25 -29.14 -11.16
CA GLN A 286 -33.65 -28.75 -11.23
C GLN A 286 -33.76 -27.37 -11.88
#